data_71f896517e5de6ef653c6f382443621c
#
_entry.id   71f896517e5de6ef653c6f382443621c
#
_cell.length_a   1.000
_cell.length_b   1.000
_cell.length_c   1.000
_cell.angle_alpha   90.00
_cell.angle_beta   90.00
_cell.angle_gamma   90.00
#
_symmetry.space_group_name_H-M   'P 1'
#
loop_
_entity.id
_entity.type
_entity.pdbx_description
1 polymer ?
#
loop_
_entity_poly.entity_id
_entity_poly.type
_entity_poly.pdbx_seq_one_letter_code
_entity_poly.pdbx_strand_id
1 'polypeptide(L)'
;MPLVLSLWLAAGSTSQAEEMYQISESELTTLEQNLHRLEKNNESKQQLLTEQKAQLTEANQQLETAKVQLEESRRLNDRTVKSLESANQSLQVLENEAKRKIRVKTRQRNLWIGVSVALLYSYISQ
;
A
#
# COMPACT_ATOMS: atom_id res chain seq x y z
N MET A 1 45.33 76.64 30.19
CA MET A 1 45.20 75.96 28.86
C MET A 1 44.85 74.48 28.86
N PRO A 2 44.33 73.81 29.91
CA PRO A 2 43.90 72.41 29.78
C PRO A 2 42.41 72.18 29.50
N LEU A 3 41.58 73.24 29.49
CA LEU A 3 40.12 73.11 29.33
C LEU A 3 39.61 72.99 27.88
N VAL A 4 40.45 73.22 26.88
CA VAL A 4 40.06 73.18 25.47
C VAL A 4 40.19 71.78 24.88
N LEU A 5 41.03 70.92 25.46
CA LEU A 5 41.26 69.58 25.00
C LEU A 5 40.15 68.60 25.42
N SER A 6 39.43 68.86 26.49
CA SER A 6 38.33 68.01 26.96
C SER A 6 37.00 68.17 26.17
N LEU A 7 36.82 69.33 25.53
CA LEU A 7 35.64 69.60 24.71
C LEU A 7 35.71 68.95 23.35
N TRP A 8 36.90 68.63 22.84
CA TRP A 8 37.07 67.92 21.55
C TRP A 8 36.83 66.46 21.64
N LEU A 9 37.06 65.80 22.78
CA LEU A 9 36.75 64.39 22.97
C LEU A 9 35.26 64.16 23.14
N ALA A 10 34.52 65.08 23.66
CA ALA A 10 33.07 64.97 23.82
C ALA A 10 32.32 65.16 22.48
N ALA A 11 32.83 65.94 21.56
CA ALA A 11 32.25 66.14 20.23
C ALA A 11 32.48 64.95 19.29
N GLY A 12 33.58 64.16 19.45
CA GLY A 12 33.87 62.98 18.65
C GLY A 12 33.02 61.81 19.03
N SER A 13 32.58 61.65 20.27
CA SER A 13 31.74 60.53 20.70
C SER A 13 30.25 60.72 20.38
N THR A 14 29.77 61.97 20.32
CA THR A 14 28.38 62.25 19.90
C THR A 14 28.15 62.06 18.40
N SER A 15 29.14 62.34 17.55
CA SER A 15 28.98 62.12 16.10
C SER A 15 28.95 60.62 15.69
N GLN A 16 29.67 59.76 16.40
CA GLN A 16 29.60 58.30 16.16
C GLN A 16 28.29 57.67 16.68
N ALA A 17 27.74 58.22 17.76
CA ALA A 17 26.44 57.76 18.25
C ALA A 17 25.30 58.25 17.35
N GLU A 18 25.40 59.45 16.75
CA GLU A 18 24.44 59.93 15.75
C GLU A 18 24.53 59.12 14.41
N GLU A 19 25.72 58.71 13.97
CA GLU A 19 25.89 57.89 12.82
C GLU A 19 25.32 56.47 13.03
N MET A 20 25.37 55.92 14.24
CA MET A 20 24.75 54.63 14.56
C MET A 20 23.20 54.69 14.62
N TYR A 21 22.63 55.87 14.85
CA TYR A 21 21.16 56.05 14.87
C TYR A 21 20.57 56.49 13.54
N GLN A 22 21.38 56.83 12.55
CA GLN A 22 20.94 57.07 11.18
C GLN A 22 20.94 55.78 10.34
N ILE A 23 20.32 54.72 10.87
CA ILE A 23 19.74 53.72 9.99
C ILE A 23 18.74 54.50 9.15
N SER A 24 19.02 54.64 7.86
CA SER A 24 18.19 55.48 7.00
C SER A 24 16.76 54.95 7.03
N GLU A 25 15.76 55.81 6.97
CA GLU A 25 14.34 55.40 6.89
C GLU A 25 14.13 54.35 5.83
N SER A 26 14.93 54.34 4.77
CA SER A 26 14.90 53.32 3.71
C SER A 26 15.33 51.91 4.18
N GLU A 27 16.30 51.81 5.09
CA GLU A 27 16.74 50.53 5.67
C GLU A 27 15.72 49.99 6.64
N LEU A 28 15.09 50.82 7.46
CA LEU A 28 13.98 50.48 8.34
C LEU A 28 12.78 49.97 7.53
N THR A 29 12.39 50.68 6.47
CA THR A 29 11.31 50.30 5.58
C THR A 29 11.61 48.96 4.88
N THR A 30 12.85 48.75 4.44
CA THR A 30 13.29 47.51 3.82
C THR A 30 13.26 46.36 4.82
N LEU A 31 13.67 46.57 6.06
CA LEU A 31 13.62 45.58 7.13
C LEU A 31 12.18 45.20 7.46
N GLU A 32 11.28 46.18 7.59
CA GLU A 32 9.85 45.96 7.84
C GLU A 32 9.21 45.16 6.71
N GLN A 33 9.48 45.50 5.46
CA GLN A 33 9.01 44.73 4.30
C GLN A 33 9.55 43.30 4.31
N ASN A 34 10.82 43.09 4.64
CA ASN A 34 11.42 41.77 4.73
C ASN A 34 10.82 40.95 5.87
N LEU A 35 10.58 41.55 7.03
CA LEU A 35 9.90 40.89 8.16
C LEU A 35 8.48 40.47 7.78
N HIS A 36 7.71 41.37 7.17
CA HIS A 36 6.35 41.03 6.72
C HIS A 36 6.34 39.92 5.67
N ARG A 37 7.30 39.95 4.74
CA ARG A 37 7.46 38.87 3.76
C ARG A 37 7.85 37.52 4.39
N LEU A 38 8.70 37.57 5.42
CA LEU A 38 9.10 36.37 6.19
C LEU A 38 7.92 35.80 6.99
N GLU A 39 7.14 36.67 7.62
CA GLU A 39 5.92 36.27 8.34
C GLU A 39 4.92 35.58 7.41
N LYS A 40 4.60 36.22 6.29
CA LYS A 40 3.71 35.62 5.27
C LYS A 40 4.23 34.29 4.71
N ASN A 41 5.53 34.20 4.47
CA ASN A 41 6.14 32.94 4.02
C ASN A 41 6.07 31.85 5.10
N ASN A 42 6.21 32.24 6.36
CA ASN A 42 6.15 31.32 7.50
C ASN A 42 4.73 30.79 7.70
N GLU A 43 3.73 31.65 7.61
CA GLU A 43 2.31 31.24 7.63
C GLU A 43 1.98 30.28 6.49
N SER A 44 2.41 30.60 5.27
CA SER A 44 2.20 29.74 4.11
C SER A 44 2.88 28.37 4.27
N LYS A 45 4.09 28.33 4.82
CA LYS A 45 4.78 27.07 5.13
C LYS A 45 4.07 26.27 6.21
N GLN A 46 3.54 26.91 7.24
CA GLN A 46 2.77 26.22 8.29
C GLN A 46 1.47 25.62 7.74
N GLN A 47 0.77 26.34 6.88
CA GLN A 47 -0.42 25.82 6.19
C GLN A 47 -0.07 24.61 5.33
N LEU A 48 0.99 24.70 4.53
CA LEU A 48 1.46 23.59 3.70
C LEU A 48 1.86 22.35 4.53
N LEU A 49 2.56 22.56 5.65
CA LEU A 49 2.91 21.48 6.57
C LEU A 49 1.68 20.79 7.17
N THR A 50 0.65 21.56 7.50
CA THR A 50 -0.60 21.03 8.04
C THR A 50 -1.33 20.20 6.99
N GLU A 51 -1.39 20.70 5.76
CA GLU A 51 -1.98 19.97 4.63
C GLU A 51 -1.21 18.69 4.31
N GLN A 52 0.11 18.75 4.26
CA GLN A 52 0.95 17.56 4.03
C GLN A 52 0.79 16.50 5.13
N LYS A 53 0.66 16.93 6.40
CA LYS A 53 0.37 16.01 7.50
C LYS A 53 -1.00 15.33 7.35
N ALA A 54 -2.01 16.07 6.93
CA ALA A 54 -3.34 15.52 6.67
C ALA A 54 -3.30 14.49 5.52
N GLN A 55 -2.63 14.83 4.41
CA GLN A 55 -2.45 13.92 3.27
C GLN A 55 -1.66 12.66 3.65
N LEU A 56 -0.62 12.79 4.48
CA LEU A 56 0.15 11.65 4.97
C LEU A 56 -0.71 10.71 5.84
N THR A 57 -1.55 11.29 6.69
CA THR A 57 -2.47 10.52 7.54
C THR A 57 -3.49 9.76 6.68
N GLU A 58 -4.06 10.41 5.69
CA GLU A 58 -4.98 9.78 4.74
C GLU A 58 -4.32 8.67 3.93
N ALA A 59 -3.12 8.91 3.41
CA ALA A 59 -2.35 7.90 2.69
C ALA A 59 -2.03 6.66 3.56
N ASN A 60 -1.70 6.87 4.83
CA ASN A 60 -1.47 5.77 5.76
C ASN A 60 -2.75 4.97 6.04
N GLN A 61 -3.91 5.62 6.15
CA GLN A 61 -5.20 4.93 6.31
C GLN A 61 -5.56 4.12 5.07
N GLN A 62 -5.35 4.69 3.87
CA GLN A 62 -5.57 3.98 2.61
C GLN A 62 -4.63 2.77 2.47
N LEU A 63 -3.37 2.90 2.87
CA LEU A 63 -2.41 1.80 2.87
C LEU A 63 -2.84 0.67 3.81
N GLU A 64 -3.31 0.99 5.00
CA GLU A 64 -3.79 0.00 5.97
C GLU A 64 -5.04 -0.72 5.46
N THR A 65 -5.97 0.02 4.87
CA THR A 65 -7.16 -0.55 4.23
C THR A 65 -6.78 -1.49 3.08
N ALA A 66 -5.85 -1.08 2.23
CA ALA A 66 -5.35 -1.91 1.13
C ALA A 66 -4.67 -3.20 1.62
N LYS A 67 -3.91 -3.14 2.71
CA LYS A 67 -3.32 -4.34 3.33
C LYS A 67 -4.38 -5.32 3.82
N VAL A 68 -5.41 -4.83 4.49
CA VAL A 68 -6.52 -5.68 4.98
C VAL A 68 -7.23 -6.34 3.79
N GLN A 69 -7.53 -5.59 2.74
CA GLN A 69 -8.17 -6.13 1.52
C GLN A 69 -7.29 -7.17 0.82
N LEU A 70 -5.98 -6.95 0.78
CA LEU A 70 -5.03 -7.92 0.22
C LEU A 70 -5.00 -9.22 1.03
N GLU A 71 -4.99 -9.12 2.34
CA GLU A 71 -5.03 -10.28 3.25
C GLU A 71 -6.32 -11.08 3.07
N GLU A 72 -7.46 -10.40 3.00
CA GLU A 72 -8.76 -11.03 2.74
C GLU A 72 -8.79 -11.72 1.36
N SER A 73 -8.29 -11.06 0.34
CA SER A 73 -8.18 -11.63 -1.01
C SER A 73 -7.31 -12.89 -1.03
N ARG A 74 -6.18 -12.88 -0.32
CA ARG A 74 -5.32 -14.06 -0.17
C ARG A 74 -6.05 -15.21 0.51
N ARG A 75 -6.78 -14.94 1.60
CA ARG A 75 -7.58 -15.95 2.30
C ARG A 75 -8.67 -16.55 1.42
N LEU A 76 -9.35 -15.72 0.63
CA LEU A 76 -10.34 -16.19 -0.33
C LEU A 76 -9.70 -17.06 -1.42
N ASN A 77 -8.56 -16.64 -1.94
CA ASN A 77 -7.83 -17.43 -2.94
C ASN A 77 -7.41 -18.80 -2.38
N ASP A 78 -6.86 -18.85 -1.17
CA ASP A 78 -6.48 -20.10 -0.51
C ASP A 78 -7.67 -21.04 -0.29
N ARG A 79 -8.83 -20.49 0.11
CA ARG A 79 -10.07 -21.27 0.23
C ARG A 79 -10.52 -21.81 -1.12
N THR A 80 -10.45 -20.99 -2.16
CA THR A 80 -10.83 -21.40 -3.52
C THR A 80 -9.92 -22.52 -4.05
N VAL A 81 -8.62 -22.40 -3.84
CA VAL A 81 -7.63 -23.43 -4.23
C VAL A 81 -7.92 -24.75 -3.50
N LYS A 82 -8.14 -24.72 -2.19
CA LYS A 82 -8.49 -25.92 -1.40
C LYS A 82 -9.81 -26.53 -1.85
N SER A 83 -10.81 -25.72 -2.17
CA SER A 83 -12.09 -26.18 -2.67
C SER A 83 -11.95 -26.86 -4.05
N LEU A 84 -11.16 -26.27 -4.95
CA LEU A 84 -10.83 -26.83 -6.25
C LEU A 84 -10.09 -28.16 -6.13
N GLU A 85 -9.13 -28.25 -5.24
CA GLU A 85 -8.37 -29.47 -4.97
C GLU A 85 -9.29 -30.59 -4.44
N SER A 86 -10.17 -30.27 -3.49
CA SER A 86 -11.18 -31.21 -2.98
C SER A 86 -12.16 -31.66 -4.05
N ALA A 87 -12.63 -30.75 -4.90
CA ALA A 87 -13.50 -31.10 -6.03
C ALA A 87 -12.79 -31.99 -7.04
N ASN A 88 -11.53 -31.71 -7.34
CA ASN A 88 -10.71 -32.54 -8.24
C ASN A 88 -10.49 -33.96 -7.69
N GLN A 89 -10.21 -34.09 -6.39
CA GLN A 89 -10.10 -35.37 -5.72
C GLN A 89 -11.42 -36.15 -5.80
N SER A 90 -12.55 -35.50 -5.56
CA SER A 90 -13.88 -36.10 -5.67
C SER A 90 -14.18 -36.56 -7.09
N LEU A 91 -13.81 -35.78 -8.10
CA LEU A 91 -13.93 -36.20 -9.51
C LEU A 91 -13.09 -37.43 -9.84
N GLN A 92 -11.85 -37.51 -9.35
CA GLN A 92 -11.00 -38.69 -9.54
C GLN A 92 -11.58 -39.93 -8.90
N VAL A 93 -12.15 -39.82 -7.70
CA VAL A 93 -12.82 -40.92 -7.02
C VAL A 93 -14.02 -41.41 -7.85
N LEU A 94 -14.88 -40.47 -8.30
CA LEU A 94 -16.04 -40.80 -9.14
C LEU A 94 -15.63 -41.44 -10.46
N GLU A 95 -14.59 -40.95 -11.11
CA GLU A 95 -14.06 -41.51 -12.34
C GLU A 95 -13.56 -42.95 -12.13
N ASN A 96 -12.82 -43.19 -11.05
CA ASN A 96 -12.33 -44.52 -10.68
C ASN A 96 -13.48 -45.48 -10.36
N GLU A 97 -14.51 -45.01 -9.65
CA GLU A 97 -15.71 -45.84 -9.41
C GLU A 97 -16.47 -46.15 -10.68
N ALA A 98 -16.64 -45.18 -11.57
CA ALA A 98 -17.27 -45.39 -12.87
C ALA A 98 -16.50 -46.43 -13.72
N LYS A 99 -15.18 -46.30 -13.79
CA LYS A 99 -14.29 -47.26 -14.46
C LYS A 99 -14.41 -48.66 -13.84
N ARG A 100 -14.49 -48.75 -12.51
CA ARG A 100 -14.68 -50.02 -11.80
C ARG A 100 -16.03 -50.65 -12.12
N LYS A 101 -17.11 -49.87 -12.08
CA LYS A 101 -18.46 -50.35 -12.43
C LYS A 101 -18.54 -50.87 -13.89
N ILE A 102 -17.91 -50.16 -14.82
CA ILE A 102 -17.85 -50.56 -16.22
C ILE A 102 -17.08 -51.90 -16.36
N ARG A 103 -15.92 -52.04 -15.71
CA ARG A 103 -15.16 -53.31 -15.74
C ARG A 103 -15.96 -54.47 -15.18
N VAL A 104 -16.67 -54.28 -14.08
CA VAL A 104 -17.51 -55.33 -13.47
C VAL A 104 -18.64 -55.72 -14.42
N LYS A 105 -19.35 -54.76 -15.01
CA LYS A 105 -20.40 -55.02 -15.99
C LYS A 105 -19.87 -55.75 -17.24
N THR A 106 -18.72 -55.34 -17.74
CA THR A 106 -18.08 -55.99 -18.89
C THR A 106 -17.69 -57.43 -18.59
N ARG A 107 -17.13 -57.69 -17.39
CA ARG A 107 -16.83 -59.06 -16.96
C ARG A 107 -18.09 -59.93 -16.83
N GLN A 108 -19.14 -59.41 -16.22
CA GLN A 108 -20.42 -60.13 -16.13
C GLN A 108 -21.01 -60.46 -17.51
N ARG A 109 -21.01 -59.47 -18.41
CA ARG A 109 -21.49 -59.69 -19.79
C ARG A 109 -20.69 -60.77 -20.51
N ASN A 110 -19.36 -60.72 -20.39
CA ASN A 110 -18.51 -61.72 -21.03
C ASN A 110 -18.71 -63.16 -20.44
N LEU A 111 -18.94 -63.25 -19.13
CA LEU A 111 -19.29 -64.53 -18.48
C LEU A 111 -20.61 -65.07 -18.98
N TRP A 112 -21.66 -64.25 -19.09
CA TRP A 112 -22.96 -64.65 -19.62
C TRP A 112 -22.86 -65.08 -21.08
N ILE A 113 -22.09 -64.41 -21.91
CA ILE A 113 -21.83 -64.78 -23.29
C ILE A 113 -21.14 -66.20 -23.33
N GLY A 114 -20.11 -66.36 -22.49
CA GLY A 114 -19.39 -67.63 -22.39
C GLY A 114 -20.30 -68.81 -21.97
N VAL A 115 -21.14 -68.57 -20.94
CA VAL A 115 -22.13 -69.59 -20.49
C VAL A 115 -23.15 -69.89 -21.58
N SER A 116 -23.66 -68.89 -22.29
CA SER A 116 -24.61 -69.07 -23.37
C SER A 116 -24.02 -69.88 -24.53
N VAL A 117 -22.79 -69.62 -24.92
CA VAL A 117 -22.08 -70.38 -25.97
C VAL A 117 -21.83 -71.82 -25.54
N ALA A 118 -21.41 -72.03 -24.27
CA ALA A 118 -21.19 -73.37 -23.74
C ALA A 118 -22.48 -74.22 -23.72
N LEU A 119 -23.62 -73.61 -23.33
CA LEU A 119 -24.92 -74.26 -23.34
C LEU A 119 -25.37 -74.61 -24.75
N LEU A 120 -25.20 -73.72 -25.72
CA LEU A 120 -25.50 -73.99 -27.13
C LEU A 120 -24.64 -75.14 -27.68
N TYR A 121 -23.36 -75.15 -27.35
CA TYR A 121 -22.46 -76.23 -27.78
C TYR A 121 -22.83 -77.55 -27.17
N SER A 122 -23.21 -77.59 -25.89
CA SER A 122 -23.66 -78.83 -25.25
C SER A 122 -24.97 -79.35 -25.84
N TYR A 123 -25.86 -78.47 -26.28
CA TYR A 123 -27.12 -78.84 -26.92
C TYR A 123 -26.94 -79.44 -28.35
N ILE A 124 -25.99 -78.92 -29.11
CA ILE A 124 -25.68 -79.38 -30.48
C ILE A 124 -24.85 -80.65 -30.46
N SER A 125 -24.13 -80.93 -29.40
CA SER A 125 -23.27 -82.13 -29.24
C SER A 125 -24.00 -83.37 -28.76
N GLN A 126 -25.29 -83.23 -28.48
CA GLN A 126 -26.18 -84.37 -28.19
C GLN A 126 -26.95 -84.82 -29.45
#